data_98b2bb75913affc1203cc562e568f247
#
_entry.id   98b2bb75913affc1203cc562e568f247
#
_cell.length_a   1.000
_cell.length_b   1.000
_cell.length_c   1.000
_cell.angle_alpha   90.00
_cell.angle_beta   90.00
_cell.angle_gamma   90.00
#
_symmetry.space_group_name_H-M   'P 1'
#
loop_
_entity.id
_entity.type
_entity.pdbx_description
1 polymer ?
#
loop_
_entity_poly.entity_id
_entity_poly.type
_entity_poly.pdbx_seq_one_letter_code
_entity_poly.pdbx_strand_id
1 'polypeptide(L)'
;MEKLLKIDRRIIFIFVALAVTIHLLFRFKMSVPPTRHVISMYDKIDSLSKDSHVLISFDYDPSSKEELQPMARALLHHCFSKDLKVIGMTLYPAGTGLAENAIKEIGKEYGKRSGIDYVFLGFKAGSSLVILNMGEDIYTAFQEDFYGKKTAGMPALKGVNSLRDIDYAVNLTAGGIYEAWIVYGKEKYNFDLGVGCTAVMGPEMYPFIQTKQLTGFLGGLKGAAEYETLVGHKDRAAAGMAPQSVVHVLVVCFILFGNFIYFATGRKK
;
A
#
# COMPACT_ATOMS: atom_id res chain seq x y z
N MET A 1 -1.88 41.83 -23.05
CA MET A 1 -1.35 40.45 -23.09
C MET A 1 0.08 40.38 -22.54
N GLU A 2 1.00 41.29 -22.84
CA GLU A 2 2.39 41.27 -22.27
C GLU A 2 2.44 41.29 -20.72
N LYS A 3 1.48 41.97 -20.06
CA LYS A 3 1.40 41.95 -18.58
C LYS A 3 1.08 40.59 -18.03
N LEU A 4 0.42 39.69 -18.78
CA LEU A 4 0.10 38.32 -18.36
C LEU A 4 1.32 37.39 -18.42
N LEU A 5 2.31 37.69 -19.24
CA LEU A 5 3.59 36.98 -19.27
C LEU A 5 4.49 37.29 -18.06
N LYS A 6 4.18 38.36 -17.32
CA LYS A 6 4.90 38.80 -16.12
C LYS A 6 4.18 38.50 -14.83
N ILE A 7 3.26 37.50 -14.84
CA ILE A 7 2.56 37.06 -13.61
C ILE A 7 3.61 36.56 -12.62
N ASP A 8 3.61 37.15 -11.42
CA ASP A 8 4.49 36.70 -10.34
C ASP A 8 4.11 35.24 -9.96
N ARG A 9 5.13 34.36 -9.93
CA ARG A 9 4.98 32.95 -9.52
C ARG A 9 4.32 32.80 -8.14
N ARG A 10 4.40 33.82 -7.28
CA ARG A 10 3.72 33.83 -5.97
C ARG A 10 2.21 33.70 -6.09
N ILE A 11 1.62 34.27 -7.14
CA ILE A 11 0.18 34.17 -7.42
C ILE A 11 -0.19 32.72 -7.71
N ILE A 12 0.61 31.99 -8.49
CA ILE A 12 0.39 30.57 -8.78
C ILE A 12 0.43 29.76 -7.48
N PHE A 13 1.41 30.00 -6.61
CA PHE A 13 1.51 29.31 -5.32
C PHE A 13 0.33 29.61 -4.39
N ILE A 14 -0.18 30.85 -4.39
CA ILE A 14 -1.38 31.21 -3.62
C ILE A 14 -2.61 30.44 -4.13
N PHE A 15 -2.81 30.33 -5.44
CA PHE A 15 -3.92 29.55 -6.00
C PHE A 15 -3.82 28.07 -5.63
N VAL A 16 -2.63 27.48 -5.72
CA VAL A 16 -2.41 26.09 -5.30
C VAL A 16 -2.69 25.92 -3.80
N ALA A 17 -2.17 26.82 -2.96
CA ALA A 17 -2.40 26.77 -1.51
C ALA A 17 -3.89 26.89 -1.15
N LEU A 18 -4.60 27.82 -1.79
CA LEU A 18 -6.04 27.99 -1.61
C LEU A 18 -6.83 26.75 -2.06
N ALA A 19 -6.49 26.20 -3.22
CA ALA A 19 -7.14 25.00 -3.74
C ALA A 19 -7.00 23.83 -2.78
N VAL A 20 -5.81 23.57 -2.24
CA VAL A 20 -5.55 22.53 -1.25
C VAL A 20 -6.31 22.80 0.06
N THR A 21 -6.19 24.03 0.59
CA THR A 21 -6.82 24.41 1.86
C THR A 21 -8.33 24.28 1.81
N ILE A 22 -8.97 24.73 0.73
CA ILE A 22 -10.43 24.63 0.55
C ILE A 22 -10.85 23.16 0.54
N HIS A 23 -10.14 22.28 -0.18
CA HIS A 23 -10.49 20.85 -0.25
C HIS A 23 -10.26 20.12 1.07
N LEU A 24 -9.24 20.48 1.85
CA LEU A 24 -9.02 19.93 3.19
C LEU A 24 -10.11 20.36 4.18
N LEU A 25 -10.58 21.62 4.09
CA LEU A 25 -11.64 22.14 4.97
C LEU A 25 -13.00 21.55 4.64
N PHE A 26 -13.37 21.45 3.36
CA PHE A 26 -14.71 21.02 2.94
C PHE A 26 -14.83 19.51 2.69
N ARG A 27 -13.73 18.75 2.77
CA ARG A 27 -13.68 17.26 2.65
C ARG A 27 -14.57 16.71 1.54
N PHE A 28 -14.40 17.20 0.31
CA PHE A 28 -15.14 16.68 -0.84
C PHE A 28 -14.84 15.18 -1.03
N LYS A 29 -15.87 14.35 -0.93
CA LYS A 29 -15.73 12.90 -1.13
C LYS A 29 -15.78 12.61 -2.63
N MET A 30 -14.63 12.29 -3.23
CA MET A 30 -14.61 11.71 -4.57
C MET A 30 -14.89 10.21 -4.48
N SER A 31 -15.81 9.73 -5.31
CA SER A 31 -15.94 8.29 -5.53
C SER A 31 -14.90 7.87 -6.55
N VAL A 32 -14.02 6.96 -6.16
CA VAL A 32 -13.00 6.39 -7.04
C VAL A 32 -13.47 4.98 -7.40
N PRO A 33 -13.92 4.73 -8.66
CA PRO A 33 -14.35 3.39 -9.05
C PRO A 33 -13.15 2.44 -9.03
N PRO A 34 -13.30 1.26 -8.40
CA PRO A 34 -12.22 0.29 -8.30
C PRO A 34 -11.81 -0.26 -9.68
N THR A 35 -10.51 -0.38 -9.88
CA THR A 35 -9.92 -1.01 -11.07
C THR A 35 -9.86 -2.53 -10.94
N ARG A 36 -9.78 -3.26 -12.06
CA ARG A 36 -9.83 -4.74 -12.07
C ARG A 36 -8.76 -5.39 -11.19
N HIS A 37 -7.54 -4.88 -11.20
CA HIS A 37 -6.45 -5.43 -10.39
C HIS A 37 -6.64 -5.19 -8.89
N VAL A 38 -7.28 -4.08 -8.49
CA VAL A 38 -7.68 -3.82 -7.11
C VAL A 38 -8.82 -4.74 -6.68
N ILE A 39 -9.84 -4.91 -7.55
CA ILE A 39 -10.96 -5.85 -7.31
C ILE A 39 -10.43 -7.27 -7.15
N SER A 40 -9.53 -7.71 -8.04
CA SER A 40 -8.96 -9.06 -7.98
C SER A 40 -8.21 -9.33 -6.67
N MET A 41 -7.47 -8.34 -6.16
CA MET A 41 -6.80 -8.44 -4.86
C MET A 41 -7.80 -8.48 -3.70
N TYR A 42 -8.84 -7.64 -3.77
CA TYR A 42 -9.92 -7.62 -2.77
C TYR A 42 -10.65 -8.96 -2.74
N ASP A 43 -11.12 -9.46 -3.88
CA ASP A 43 -11.88 -10.70 -4.00
C ASP A 43 -11.10 -11.91 -3.45
N LYS A 44 -9.77 -11.93 -3.66
CA LYS A 44 -8.90 -12.98 -3.10
C LYS A 44 -8.95 -12.98 -1.58
N ILE A 45 -8.75 -11.84 -0.94
CA ILE A 45 -8.81 -11.74 0.53
C ILE A 45 -10.23 -11.97 1.03
N ASP A 46 -11.24 -11.44 0.30
CA ASP A 46 -12.65 -11.60 0.68
C ASP A 46 -13.13 -13.04 0.58
N SER A 47 -12.58 -13.85 -0.32
CA SER A 47 -12.90 -15.28 -0.46
C SER A 47 -12.29 -16.17 0.62
N LEU A 48 -11.33 -15.66 1.44
CA LEU A 48 -10.68 -16.44 2.48
C LEU A 48 -11.65 -16.78 3.63
N SER A 49 -11.50 -17.98 4.17
CA SER A 49 -12.24 -18.43 5.34
C SER A 49 -11.73 -17.76 6.61
N LYS A 50 -12.57 -17.68 7.63
CA LYS A 50 -12.14 -17.30 8.97
C LYS A 50 -10.91 -18.14 9.40
N ASP A 51 -10.00 -17.50 10.12
CA ASP A 51 -8.72 -18.06 10.60
C ASP A 51 -7.70 -18.39 9.49
N SER A 52 -7.97 -18.11 8.18
CA SER A 52 -6.96 -18.15 7.12
C SER A 52 -5.83 -17.15 7.39
N HIS A 53 -4.62 -17.48 6.93
CA HIS A 53 -3.40 -16.70 7.21
C HIS A 53 -3.04 -15.77 6.08
N VAL A 54 -2.97 -14.48 6.38
CA VAL A 54 -2.51 -13.43 5.47
C VAL A 54 -1.18 -12.88 5.95
N LEU A 55 -0.14 -13.04 5.11
CA LEU A 55 1.18 -12.45 5.34
C LEU A 55 1.23 -11.06 4.73
N ILE A 56 1.63 -10.04 5.49
CA ILE A 56 1.84 -8.68 5.00
C ILE A 56 3.28 -8.26 5.28
N SER A 57 4.05 -8.01 4.21
CA SER A 57 5.39 -7.45 4.29
C SER A 57 5.36 -5.94 4.06
N PHE A 58 5.79 -5.17 5.05
CA PHE A 58 5.72 -3.70 5.07
C PHE A 58 7.08 -3.10 4.69
N ASP A 59 7.42 -3.14 3.39
CA ASP A 59 8.76 -2.82 2.89
C ASP A 59 8.83 -1.39 2.34
N TYR A 60 8.48 -0.41 3.17
CA TYR A 60 8.49 1.01 2.85
C TYR A 60 8.94 1.87 4.03
N ASP A 61 9.28 3.11 3.74
CA ASP A 61 9.82 4.08 4.68
C ASP A 61 8.91 5.32 4.86
N PRO A 62 9.27 6.26 5.76
CA PRO A 62 8.52 7.49 5.95
C PRO A 62 8.33 8.35 4.69
N SER A 63 9.22 8.26 3.68
CA SER A 63 9.12 9.08 2.46
C SER A 63 7.96 8.63 1.56
N SER A 64 7.62 7.33 1.59
CA SER A 64 6.53 6.71 0.82
C SER A 64 5.28 6.42 1.64
N LYS A 65 5.31 6.78 2.94
CA LYS A 65 4.24 6.55 3.91
C LYS A 65 2.87 7.06 3.44
N GLU A 66 2.81 8.23 2.80
CA GLU A 66 1.53 8.84 2.42
C GLU A 66 0.76 8.02 1.38
N GLU A 67 1.44 7.19 0.59
CA GLU A 67 0.82 6.29 -0.37
C GLU A 67 0.60 4.88 0.21
N LEU A 68 1.58 4.33 0.94
CA LEU A 68 1.59 2.93 1.35
C LEU A 68 0.93 2.65 2.71
N GLN A 69 0.99 3.60 3.64
CA GLN A 69 0.32 3.45 4.94
C GLN A 69 -1.20 3.34 4.83
N PRO A 70 -1.90 4.12 3.96
CA PRO A 70 -3.33 3.91 3.73
C PRO A 70 -3.65 2.52 3.16
N MET A 71 -2.81 1.96 2.27
CA MET A 71 -2.98 0.59 1.77
C MET A 71 -2.85 -0.42 2.91
N ALA A 72 -1.80 -0.28 3.74
CA ALA A 72 -1.56 -1.13 4.91
C ALA A 72 -2.77 -1.13 5.84
N ARG A 73 -3.32 0.04 6.16
CA ARG A 73 -4.49 0.18 7.02
C ARG A 73 -5.72 -0.48 6.41
N ALA A 74 -6.01 -0.21 5.14
CA ALA A 74 -7.17 -0.78 4.45
C ALA A 74 -7.10 -2.32 4.38
N LEU A 75 -5.94 -2.90 4.13
CA LEU A 75 -5.70 -4.34 4.18
C LEU A 75 -5.91 -4.92 5.59
N LEU A 76 -5.40 -4.25 6.61
CA LEU A 76 -5.60 -4.67 8.01
C LEU A 76 -7.06 -4.60 8.42
N HIS A 77 -7.80 -3.54 8.06
CA HIS A 77 -9.25 -3.45 8.27
C HIS A 77 -9.97 -4.61 7.60
N HIS A 78 -9.63 -4.93 6.35
CA HIS A 78 -10.22 -6.05 5.63
C HIS A 78 -9.93 -7.38 6.33
N CYS A 79 -8.68 -7.69 6.64
CA CYS A 79 -8.30 -8.93 7.29
C CYS A 79 -8.97 -9.11 8.66
N PHE A 80 -8.95 -8.08 9.49
CA PHE A 80 -9.50 -8.17 10.85
C PHE A 80 -11.03 -8.19 10.88
N SER A 81 -11.70 -7.52 9.94
CA SER A 81 -13.17 -7.58 9.81
C SER A 81 -13.66 -8.99 9.45
N LYS A 82 -12.82 -9.80 8.79
CA LYS A 82 -13.12 -11.19 8.40
C LYS A 82 -12.55 -12.24 9.37
N ASP A 83 -12.03 -11.82 10.52
CA ASP A 83 -11.38 -12.73 11.49
C ASP A 83 -10.20 -13.53 10.90
N LEU A 84 -9.47 -12.98 9.92
CA LEU A 84 -8.27 -13.61 9.38
C LEU A 84 -7.10 -13.46 10.34
N LYS A 85 -6.15 -14.39 10.29
CA LYS A 85 -4.87 -14.32 11.03
C LYS A 85 -3.87 -13.50 10.21
N VAL A 86 -3.30 -12.45 10.82
CA VAL A 86 -2.33 -11.59 10.14
C VAL A 86 -0.92 -11.85 10.65
N ILE A 87 -0.02 -12.15 9.71
CA ILE A 87 1.43 -12.26 9.95
C ILE A 87 2.08 -11.04 9.33
N GLY A 88 2.50 -10.09 10.17
CA GLY A 88 3.19 -8.88 9.72
C GLY A 88 4.70 -9.02 9.84
N MET A 89 5.42 -8.52 8.85
CA MET A 89 6.88 -8.43 8.87
C MET A 89 7.39 -7.29 8.02
N THR A 90 8.68 -7.03 8.04
CA THR A 90 9.32 -6.13 7.10
C THR A 90 10.73 -6.61 6.74
N LEU A 91 11.10 -6.44 5.48
CA LEU A 91 12.45 -6.64 4.95
C LEU A 91 13.18 -5.29 4.76
N TYR A 92 12.54 -4.20 5.22
CA TYR A 92 13.07 -2.84 5.15
C TYR A 92 13.11 -2.20 6.54
N PRO A 93 14.29 -1.87 7.10
CA PRO A 93 14.41 -1.49 8.52
C PRO A 93 13.59 -0.26 8.91
N ALA A 94 13.47 0.73 8.01
CA ALA A 94 12.71 1.95 8.25
C ALA A 94 11.18 1.73 8.29
N GLY A 95 10.69 0.59 7.80
CA GLY A 95 9.29 0.19 7.83
C GLY A 95 8.82 -0.35 9.18
N THR A 96 9.74 -0.76 10.06
CA THR A 96 9.43 -1.50 11.29
C THR A 96 8.43 -0.77 12.18
N GLY A 97 8.69 0.49 12.52
CA GLY A 97 7.78 1.27 13.37
C GLY A 97 6.45 1.62 12.70
N LEU A 98 6.43 1.77 11.37
CA LEU A 98 5.20 2.02 10.60
C LEU A 98 4.29 0.79 10.60
N ALA A 99 4.88 -0.39 10.42
CA ALA A 99 4.19 -1.68 10.43
C ALA A 99 3.62 -2.00 11.84
N GLU A 100 4.46 -1.92 12.87
CA GLU A 100 4.07 -2.17 14.26
C GLU A 100 2.90 -1.29 14.68
N ASN A 101 3.00 0.02 14.43
CA ASN A 101 1.96 0.97 14.78
C ASN A 101 0.64 0.67 14.04
N ALA A 102 0.68 0.37 12.72
CA ALA A 102 -0.52 0.07 11.96
C ALA A 102 -1.22 -1.19 12.46
N ILE A 103 -0.48 -2.29 12.62
CA ILE A 103 -1.05 -3.58 13.06
C ILE A 103 -1.65 -3.44 14.46
N LYS A 104 -0.96 -2.77 15.39
CA LYS A 104 -1.40 -2.59 16.76
C LYS A 104 -2.62 -1.67 16.87
N GLU A 105 -2.62 -0.55 16.15
CA GLU A 105 -3.73 0.42 16.14
C GLU A 105 -5.00 -0.25 15.61
N ILE A 106 -4.95 -0.83 14.39
CA ILE A 106 -6.11 -1.47 13.78
C ILE A 106 -6.52 -2.75 14.53
N GLY A 107 -5.54 -3.54 14.98
CA GLY A 107 -5.82 -4.71 15.81
C GLY A 107 -6.61 -4.35 17.07
N LYS A 108 -6.28 -3.24 17.74
CA LYS A 108 -7.03 -2.73 18.90
C LYS A 108 -8.47 -2.33 18.54
N GLU A 109 -8.69 -1.69 17.39
CA GLU A 109 -10.03 -1.30 16.92
C GLU A 109 -10.96 -2.51 16.77
N TYR A 110 -10.43 -3.64 16.31
CA TYR A 110 -11.17 -4.90 16.14
C TYR A 110 -11.09 -5.86 17.36
N GLY A 111 -10.50 -5.41 18.48
CA GLY A 111 -10.33 -6.25 19.66
C GLY A 111 -9.38 -7.44 19.46
N LYS A 112 -8.51 -7.40 18.45
CA LYS A 112 -7.55 -8.45 18.13
C LYS A 112 -6.35 -8.42 19.07
N ARG A 113 -5.80 -9.59 19.37
CA ARG A 113 -4.73 -9.80 20.37
C ARG A 113 -3.45 -10.29 19.69
N SER A 114 -2.32 -9.64 20.01
CA SER A 114 -0.99 -10.07 19.57
C SER A 114 -0.66 -11.49 20.05
N GLY A 115 -0.06 -12.29 19.18
CA GLY A 115 0.26 -13.70 19.40
C GLY A 115 -0.94 -14.66 19.27
N ILE A 116 -2.17 -14.14 19.16
CA ILE A 116 -3.39 -14.94 19.04
C ILE A 116 -4.09 -14.72 17.70
N ASP A 117 -4.38 -13.47 17.36
CA ASP A 117 -5.12 -13.10 16.15
C ASP A 117 -4.17 -12.55 15.08
N TYR A 118 -3.04 -11.99 15.51
CA TYR A 118 -1.96 -11.53 14.65
C TYR A 118 -0.61 -11.71 15.33
N VAL A 119 0.45 -11.72 14.53
CA VAL A 119 1.84 -11.65 14.99
C VAL A 119 2.60 -10.63 14.17
N PHE A 120 3.46 -9.84 14.80
CA PHE A 120 4.43 -8.99 14.10
C PHE A 120 5.83 -9.53 14.32
N LEU A 121 6.43 -10.07 13.25
CA LEU A 121 7.74 -10.72 13.27
C LEU A 121 8.90 -9.70 13.27
N GLY A 122 8.61 -8.43 12.98
CA GLY A 122 9.62 -7.37 12.94
C GLY A 122 10.43 -7.36 11.64
N PHE A 123 11.62 -6.74 11.72
CA PHE A 123 12.56 -6.59 10.60
C PHE A 123 13.58 -7.73 10.56
N LYS A 124 13.88 -8.20 9.35
CA LYS A 124 15.01 -9.09 9.12
C LYS A 124 15.74 -8.72 7.84
N ALA A 125 17.07 -8.62 7.91
CA ALA A 125 17.92 -8.26 6.78
C ALA A 125 18.14 -9.42 5.80
N GLY A 126 18.30 -9.11 4.50
CA GLY A 126 18.58 -10.09 3.46
C GLY A 126 17.34 -10.71 2.84
N SER A 127 16.56 -9.88 2.10
CA SER A 127 15.22 -10.22 1.59
C SER A 127 15.13 -11.61 0.95
N SER A 128 15.98 -11.92 -0.03
CA SER A 128 15.95 -13.22 -0.73
C SER A 128 16.20 -14.40 0.20
N LEU A 129 17.19 -14.27 1.11
CA LEU A 129 17.52 -15.33 2.05
C LEU A 129 16.43 -15.53 3.09
N VAL A 130 15.84 -14.45 3.59
CA VAL A 130 14.74 -14.51 4.56
C VAL A 130 13.52 -15.18 3.95
N ILE A 131 13.13 -14.81 2.72
CA ILE A 131 12.01 -15.43 2.01
C ILE A 131 12.25 -16.91 1.78
N LEU A 132 13.47 -17.30 1.34
CA LEU A 132 13.84 -18.70 1.17
C LEU A 132 13.76 -19.48 2.48
N ASN A 133 14.30 -18.93 3.58
CA ASN A 133 14.25 -19.59 4.88
C ASN A 133 12.82 -19.73 5.40
N MET A 134 11.96 -18.71 5.24
CA MET A 134 10.54 -18.80 5.58
C MET A 134 9.79 -19.85 4.74
N GLY A 135 10.23 -20.05 3.51
CA GLY A 135 9.68 -21.07 2.63
C GLY A 135 10.02 -22.49 3.03
N GLU A 136 11.09 -22.68 3.77
CA GLU A 136 11.47 -23.99 4.33
C GLU A 136 10.89 -24.17 5.75
N ASP A 137 11.11 -23.19 6.64
CA ASP A 137 10.61 -23.21 8.01
C ASP A 137 10.53 -21.80 8.58
N ILE A 138 9.32 -21.34 8.85
CA ILE A 138 9.05 -19.98 9.37
C ILE A 138 9.61 -19.79 10.80
N TYR A 139 9.64 -20.85 11.61
CA TYR A 139 10.12 -20.80 12.99
C TYR A 139 11.66 -20.74 13.07
N THR A 140 12.35 -21.34 12.12
CA THR A 140 13.80 -21.17 11.97
C THR A 140 14.13 -19.77 11.43
N ALA A 141 13.32 -19.25 10.50
CA ALA A 141 13.47 -17.90 9.99
C ALA A 141 13.22 -16.83 11.07
N PHE A 142 12.19 -17.02 11.91
CA PHE A 142 11.79 -16.11 12.98
C PHE A 142 11.52 -16.91 14.27
N GLN A 143 12.54 -17.10 15.09
CA GLN A 143 12.40 -17.82 16.37
C GLN A 143 11.59 -17.04 17.41
N GLU A 144 11.64 -15.71 17.33
CA GLU A 144 10.93 -14.78 18.20
C GLU A 144 10.21 -13.72 17.36
N ASP A 145 9.12 -13.20 17.91
CA ASP A 145 8.41 -12.06 17.35
C ASP A 145 9.15 -10.75 17.68
N PHE A 146 8.65 -9.64 17.20
CA PHE A 146 9.21 -8.31 17.44
C PHE A 146 9.35 -7.96 18.95
N TYR A 147 8.55 -8.57 19.80
CA TYR A 147 8.56 -8.33 21.26
C TYR A 147 9.39 -9.36 22.03
N GLY A 148 10.14 -10.22 21.35
CA GLY A 148 10.99 -11.26 21.96
C GLY A 148 10.23 -12.46 22.49
N LYS A 149 8.98 -12.67 22.05
CA LYS A 149 8.22 -13.88 22.41
C LYS A 149 8.49 -14.97 21.38
N LYS A 150 8.68 -16.20 21.83
CA LYS A 150 8.87 -17.36 20.94
C LYS A 150 7.70 -17.54 20.00
N THR A 151 7.97 -17.63 18.70
CA THR A 151 6.95 -17.85 17.66
C THR A 151 6.37 -19.26 17.70
N ALA A 152 7.20 -20.23 18.09
CA ALA A 152 6.77 -21.62 18.24
C ALA A 152 5.63 -21.74 19.26
N GLY A 153 4.51 -22.28 18.81
CA GLY A 153 3.32 -22.47 19.64
C GLY A 153 2.40 -21.26 19.75
N MET A 154 2.68 -20.15 19.03
CA MET A 154 1.76 -19.00 18.96
C MET A 154 0.46 -19.38 18.24
N PRO A 155 -0.73 -19.12 18.83
CA PRO A 155 -2.01 -19.35 18.17
C PRO A 155 -2.17 -18.65 16.82
N ALA A 156 -1.58 -17.46 16.65
CA ALA A 156 -1.58 -16.71 15.38
C ALA A 156 -0.82 -17.41 14.24
N LEU A 157 0.05 -18.38 14.54
CA LEU A 157 0.84 -19.16 13.58
C LEU A 157 0.41 -20.64 13.55
N LYS A 158 -0.70 -20.98 14.18
CA LYS A 158 -1.16 -22.36 14.23
C LYS A 158 -1.47 -22.89 12.82
N GLY A 159 -0.76 -23.94 12.40
CA GLY A 159 -0.91 -24.55 11.07
C GLY A 159 0.02 -23.95 10.01
N VAL A 160 0.79 -22.92 10.33
CA VAL A 160 1.78 -22.31 9.41
C VAL A 160 3.16 -22.81 9.80
N ASN A 161 3.76 -23.65 8.96
CA ASN A 161 5.15 -24.10 9.11
C ASN A 161 6.09 -23.40 8.12
N SER A 162 5.56 -23.05 6.94
CA SER A 162 6.32 -22.45 5.86
C SER A 162 5.44 -21.50 5.03
N LEU A 163 6.03 -20.84 4.02
CA LEU A 163 5.26 -20.01 3.08
C LEU A 163 4.23 -20.81 2.26
N ARG A 164 4.32 -22.15 2.20
CA ARG A 164 3.32 -22.99 1.52
C ARG A 164 1.98 -23.02 2.25
N ASP A 165 1.99 -22.70 3.55
CA ASP A 165 0.83 -22.74 4.41
C ASP A 165 0.15 -21.34 4.52
N ILE A 166 0.64 -20.35 3.76
CA ILE A 166 0.08 -19.00 3.69
C ILE A 166 -1.00 -18.97 2.62
N ASP A 167 -2.21 -18.55 3.00
CA ASP A 167 -3.36 -18.46 2.08
C ASP A 167 -3.23 -17.29 1.11
N TYR A 168 -2.66 -16.17 1.57
CA TYR A 168 -2.41 -14.99 0.76
C TYR A 168 -1.25 -14.16 1.31
N ALA A 169 -0.38 -13.68 0.46
CA ALA A 169 0.68 -12.75 0.83
C ALA A 169 0.50 -11.38 0.14
N VAL A 170 0.85 -10.31 0.85
CA VAL A 170 0.88 -8.95 0.31
C VAL A 170 2.22 -8.32 0.62
N ASN A 171 2.89 -7.82 -0.42
CA ASN A 171 4.08 -6.99 -0.26
C ASN A 171 3.74 -5.51 -0.48
N LEU A 172 3.92 -4.69 0.53
CA LEU A 172 3.78 -3.23 0.44
C LEU A 172 5.16 -2.61 0.27
N THR A 173 5.46 -2.06 -0.91
CA THR A 173 6.83 -1.68 -1.24
C THR A 173 6.95 -0.35 -1.97
N ALA A 174 8.04 0.36 -1.68
CA ALA A 174 8.49 1.55 -2.42
C ALA A 174 9.75 1.27 -3.26
N GLY A 175 10.14 0.00 -3.43
CA GLY A 175 11.32 -0.42 -4.17
C GLY A 175 11.23 -1.86 -4.68
N GLY A 176 12.35 -2.44 -5.16
CA GLY A 176 12.40 -3.72 -5.85
C GLY A 176 12.22 -4.99 -4.99
N ILE A 177 11.82 -4.88 -3.71
CA ILE A 177 11.65 -6.07 -2.84
C ILE A 177 10.54 -7.00 -3.36
N TYR A 178 9.54 -6.48 -4.06
CA TYR A 178 8.48 -7.29 -4.67
C TYR A 178 9.02 -8.35 -5.64
N GLU A 179 10.11 -8.06 -6.35
CA GLU A 179 10.77 -9.04 -7.23
C GLU A 179 11.29 -10.23 -6.44
N ALA A 180 11.86 -9.99 -5.25
CA ALA A 180 12.30 -11.08 -4.37
C ALA A 180 11.12 -11.94 -3.90
N TRP A 181 9.97 -11.34 -3.57
CA TRP A 181 8.75 -12.07 -3.22
C TRP A 181 8.21 -12.89 -4.38
N ILE A 182 8.28 -12.38 -5.63
CA ILE A 182 7.90 -13.14 -6.83
C ILE A 182 8.83 -14.31 -7.03
N VAL A 183 10.14 -14.06 -7.17
CA VAL A 183 11.12 -15.06 -7.60
C VAL A 183 11.40 -16.12 -6.53
N TYR A 184 11.66 -15.68 -5.29
CA TYR A 184 12.05 -16.57 -4.19
C TYR A 184 10.89 -17.02 -3.32
N GLY A 185 9.74 -16.36 -3.42
CA GLY A 185 8.53 -16.70 -2.68
C GLY A 185 7.49 -17.38 -3.56
N LYS A 186 6.76 -16.61 -4.35
CA LYS A 186 5.60 -17.06 -5.15
C LYS A 186 5.95 -18.22 -6.07
N GLU A 187 7.00 -18.08 -6.88
CA GLU A 187 7.38 -19.11 -7.87
C GLU A 187 7.84 -20.41 -7.23
N LYS A 188 8.49 -20.32 -6.08
CA LYS A 188 9.04 -21.50 -5.39
C LYS A 188 8.04 -22.22 -4.48
N TYR A 189 7.16 -21.47 -3.80
CA TYR A 189 6.27 -22.01 -2.77
C TYR A 189 4.79 -21.97 -3.12
N ASN A 190 4.45 -21.36 -4.26
CA ASN A 190 3.12 -21.39 -4.91
C ASN A 190 1.95 -20.86 -4.06
N PHE A 191 2.16 -19.82 -3.26
CA PHE A 191 1.09 -19.05 -2.62
C PHE A 191 0.62 -17.91 -3.52
N ASP A 192 -0.57 -17.35 -3.26
CA ASP A 192 -1.06 -16.18 -3.98
C ASP A 192 -0.45 -14.90 -3.43
N LEU A 193 0.00 -14.01 -4.34
CA LEU A 193 0.72 -12.77 -4.02
C LEU A 193 0.04 -11.54 -4.61
N GLY A 194 -0.19 -10.53 -3.77
CA GLY A 194 -0.56 -9.18 -4.15
C GLY A 194 0.54 -8.17 -3.81
N VAL A 195 0.56 -7.03 -4.49
CA VAL A 195 1.52 -5.95 -4.24
C VAL A 195 0.82 -4.62 -4.03
N GLY A 196 1.21 -3.87 -3.00
CA GLY A 196 0.93 -2.44 -2.90
C GLY A 196 2.20 -1.67 -3.19
N CYS A 197 2.17 -0.74 -4.13
CA CYS A 197 3.34 0.01 -4.55
C CYS A 197 3.02 1.51 -4.72
N THR A 198 4.07 2.35 -4.77
CA THR A 198 3.92 3.76 -5.10
C THR A 198 3.35 3.94 -6.51
N ALA A 199 2.73 5.08 -6.79
CA ALA A 199 2.09 5.35 -8.08
C ALA A 199 3.05 5.21 -9.27
N VAL A 200 4.31 5.61 -9.07
CA VAL A 200 5.34 5.55 -10.13
C VAL A 200 5.74 4.12 -10.50
N MET A 201 5.59 3.17 -9.58
CA MET A 201 5.87 1.75 -9.82
C MET A 201 4.68 1.00 -10.44
N GLY A 202 3.48 1.58 -10.41
CA GLY A 202 2.27 0.92 -10.92
C GLY A 202 2.42 0.30 -12.32
N PRO A 203 3.00 0.99 -13.31
CA PRO A 203 3.25 0.42 -14.64
C PRO A 203 4.09 -0.86 -14.65
N GLU A 204 5.02 -1.03 -13.72
CA GLU A 204 5.89 -2.21 -13.60
C GLU A 204 5.14 -3.47 -13.17
N MET A 205 3.96 -3.33 -12.54
CA MET A 205 3.17 -4.46 -12.05
C MET A 205 2.39 -5.18 -13.16
N TYR A 206 2.07 -4.51 -14.27
CA TYR A 206 1.23 -5.11 -15.32
C TYR A 206 1.80 -6.38 -15.96
N PRO A 207 3.11 -6.50 -16.27
CA PRO A 207 3.68 -7.76 -16.79
C PRO A 207 3.43 -8.93 -15.82
N PHE A 208 3.58 -8.72 -14.50
CA PHE A 208 3.39 -9.76 -13.50
C PHE A 208 1.92 -10.15 -13.30
N ILE A 209 0.99 -9.22 -13.55
CA ILE A 209 -0.45 -9.54 -13.63
C ILE A 209 -0.75 -10.41 -14.85
N GLN A 210 -0.18 -10.06 -16.02
CA GLN A 210 -0.39 -10.81 -17.27
C GLN A 210 0.16 -12.24 -17.18
N THR A 211 1.30 -12.41 -16.53
CA THR A 211 1.93 -13.74 -16.30
C THR A 211 1.33 -14.50 -15.12
N LYS A 212 0.34 -13.91 -14.41
CA LYS A 212 -0.30 -14.48 -13.20
C LYS A 212 0.66 -14.70 -12.02
N GLN A 213 1.78 -14.00 -12.00
CA GLN A 213 2.69 -13.99 -10.86
C GLN A 213 2.12 -13.14 -9.73
N LEU A 214 1.32 -12.12 -10.05
CA LEU A 214 0.54 -11.35 -9.10
C LEU A 214 -0.97 -11.55 -9.36
N THR A 215 -1.75 -11.66 -8.30
CA THR A 215 -3.21 -11.72 -8.35
C THR A 215 -3.86 -10.35 -8.52
N GLY A 216 -3.19 -9.32 -8.02
CA GLY A 216 -3.63 -7.93 -8.10
C GLY A 216 -2.58 -6.99 -7.52
N PHE A 217 -2.79 -5.69 -7.69
CA PHE A 217 -1.95 -4.68 -7.04
C PHE A 217 -2.71 -3.40 -6.72
N LEU A 218 -2.19 -2.64 -5.74
CA LEU A 218 -2.63 -1.31 -5.36
C LEU A 218 -1.55 -0.32 -5.79
N GLY A 219 -1.86 0.61 -6.68
CA GLY A 219 -0.91 1.61 -7.17
C GLY A 219 -1.19 3.00 -6.58
N GLY A 220 -0.27 3.50 -5.77
CA GLY A 220 -0.33 4.82 -5.18
C GLY A 220 -1.55 5.07 -4.30
N LEU A 221 -1.76 6.32 -3.92
CA LEU A 221 -2.90 6.73 -3.10
C LEU A 221 -4.25 6.37 -3.75
N LYS A 222 -4.30 6.33 -5.11
CA LYS A 222 -5.50 5.93 -5.85
C LYS A 222 -5.88 4.49 -5.55
N GLY A 223 -4.93 3.55 -5.64
CA GLY A 223 -5.17 2.14 -5.34
C GLY A 223 -5.62 1.92 -3.89
N ALA A 224 -5.06 2.67 -2.94
CA ALA A 224 -5.50 2.66 -1.55
C ALA A 224 -6.96 3.13 -1.41
N ALA A 225 -7.34 4.24 -2.06
CA ALA A 225 -8.70 4.78 -2.00
C ALA A 225 -9.74 3.85 -2.67
N GLU A 226 -9.36 3.19 -3.76
CA GLU A 226 -10.17 2.16 -4.41
C GLU A 226 -10.42 0.99 -3.45
N TYR A 227 -9.37 0.51 -2.78
CA TYR A 227 -9.46 -0.59 -1.82
C TYR A 227 -10.26 -0.22 -0.57
N GLU A 228 -10.04 0.99 0.02
CA GLU A 228 -10.88 1.52 1.10
C GLU A 228 -12.36 1.54 0.74
N THR A 229 -12.67 1.84 -0.54
CA THR A 229 -14.06 1.87 -1.03
C THR A 229 -14.68 0.48 -1.05
N LEU A 230 -13.92 -0.55 -1.46
CA LEU A 230 -14.38 -1.95 -1.47
C LEU A 230 -14.56 -2.51 -0.05
N VAL A 231 -13.63 -2.20 0.85
CA VAL A 231 -13.72 -2.62 2.28
C VAL A 231 -14.87 -1.91 3.00
N GLY A 232 -15.39 -0.80 2.45
CA GLY A 232 -16.41 0.02 3.10
C GLY A 232 -15.88 0.89 4.25
N HIS A 233 -14.56 0.92 4.45
CA HIS A 233 -13.88 1.72 5.46
C HIS A 233 -13.05 2.83 4.79
N LYS A 234 -13.68 4.01 4.64
CA LYS A 234 -13.04 5.18 4.02
C LYS A 234 -12.21 5.92 5.05
N ASP A 235 -10.89 5.79 4.95
CA ASP A 235 -9.89 6.45 5.80
C ASP A 235 -9.13 7.56 5.03
N ARG A 236 -7.84 7.59 5.16
CA ARG A 236 -6.97 8.68 4.70
C ARG A 236 -6.81 8.77 3.18
N ALA A 237 -6.83 7.63 2.46
CA ALA A 237 -6.64 7.63 1.02
C ALA A 237 -7.80 8.32 0.30
N ALA A 238 -9.04 7.96 0.63
CA ALA A 238 -10.23 8.59 0.06
C ALA A 238 -10.28 10.11 0.34
N ALA A 239 -9.80 10.55 1.51
CA ALA A 239 -9.73 11.97 1.86
C ALA A 239 -8.63 12.72 1.11
N GLY A 240 -7.49 12.07 0.81
CA GLY A 240 -6.34 12.67 0.12
C GLY A 240 -6.50 12.78 -1.40
N MET A 241 -7.36 11.98 -2.02
CA MET A 241 -7.54 11.95 -3.48
C MET A 241 -8.11 13.26 -4.05
N ALA A 242 -9.08 13.88 -3.37
CA ALA A 242 -9.73 15.09 -3.88
C ALA A 242 -8.77 16.29 -3.98
N PRO A 243 -7.99 16.66 -2.93
CA PRO A 243 -6.97 17.71 -3.02
C PRO A 243 -5.94 17.45 -4.12
N GLN A 244 -5.43 16.23 -4.22
CA GLN A 244 -4.44 15.85 -5.23
C GLN A 244 -4.98 16.03 -6.65
N SER A 245 -6.20 15.56 -6.93
CA SER A 245 -6.83 15.69 -8.25
C SER A 245 -7.04 17.13 -8.66
N VAL A 246 -7.49 17.98 -7.74
CA VAL A 246 -7.72 19.42 -8.01
C VAL A 246 -6.41 20.15 -8.30
N VAL A 247 -5.34 19.85 -7.55
CA VAL A 247 -4.02 20.44 -7.82
C VAL A 247 -3.50 20.03 -9.19
N HIS A 248 -3.67 18.76 -9.59
CA HIS A 248 -3.27 18.31 -10.92
C HIS A 248 -4.02 19.05 -12.03
N VAL A 249 -5.35 19.18 -11.92
CA VAL A 249 -6.14 19.94 -12.90
C VAL A 249 -5.70 21.40 -12.94
N LEU A 250 -5.47 22.01 -11.78
CA LEU A 250 -5.04 23.41 -11.69
C LEU A 250 -3.66 23.62 -12.38
N VAL A 251 -2.70 22.72 -12.14
CA VAL A 251 -1.38 22.75 -12.78
C VAL A 251 -1.50 22.60 -14.31
N VAL A 252 -2.32 21.66 -14.79
CA VAL A 252 -2.58 21.50 -16.23
C VAL A 252 -3.21 22.77 -16.81
N CYS A 253 -4.18 23.37 -16.13
CA CYS A 253 -4.77 24.64 -16.56
C CYS A 253 -3.72 25.77 -16.64
N PHE A 254 -2.82 25.89 -15.68
CA PHE A 254 -1.73 26.89 -15.74
C PHE A 254 -0.78 26.63 -16.89
N ILE A 255 -0.42 25.38 -17.18
CA ILE A 255 0.44 25.02 -18.33
C ILE A 255 -0.24 25.41 -19.64
N LEU A 256 -1.52 25.02 -19.82
CA LEU A 256 -2.28 25.35 -21.03
C LEU A 256 -2.44 26.85 -21.21
N PHE A 257 -2.78 27.57 -20.14
CA PHE A 257 -2.92 29.01 -20.15
C PHE A 257 -1.60 29.73 -20.47
N GLY A 258 -0.51 29.31 -19.85
CA GLY A 258 0.83 29.85 -20.13
C GLY A 258 1.25 29.63 -21.58
N ASN A 259 1.04 28.43 -22.13
CA ASN A 259 1.31 28.12 -23.52
C ASN A 259 0.41 28.95 -24.47
N PHE A 260 -0.88 29.06 -24.16
CA PHE A 260 -1.79 29.87 -24.97
C PHE A 260 -1.35 31.33 -25.04
N ILE A 261 -1.00 31.94 -23.90
CA ILE A 261 -0.49 33.32 -23.88
C ILE A 261 0.81 33.43 -24.67
N TYR A 262 1.74 32.47 -24.48
CA TYR A 262 3.01 32.45 -25.20
C TYR A 262 2.82 32.42 -26.73
N PHE A 263 1.93 31.57 -27.23
CA PHE A 263 1.63 31.49 -28.69
C PHE A 263 0.81 32.69 -29.18
N ALA A 264 -0.15 33.20 -28.40
CA ALA A 264 -1.00 34.33 -28.75
C ALA A 264 -0.29 35.65 -28.74
N THR A 265 0.74 35.83 -27.88
CA THR A 265 1.55 37.06 -27.85
C THR A 265 2.60 37.10 -28.95
N GLY A 266 2.73 36.04 -29.69
CA GLY A 266 3.42 35.97 -30.94
C GLY A 266 4.93 36.12 -30.80
N ARG A 267 5.66 35.18 -31.24
CA ARG A 267 6.91 35.33 -31.92
C ARG A 267 6.87 36.48 -32.94
N LYS A 268 6.90 37.71 -32.47
CA LYS A 268 7.50 38.79 -33.28
C LYS A 268 8.97 38.86 -32.83
N LYS A 269 9.79 38.02 -33.43
CA LYS A 269 11.18 38.32 -33.69
C LYS A 269 11.29 39.02 -35.00
#